data_f7c595e8fbad27ae25bba1da38fa3674
#
_entry.id   f7c595e8fbad27ae25bba1da38fa3674
#
_cell.length_a   1.000
_cell.length_b   1.000
_cell.length_c   1.000
_cell.angle_alpha   90.00
_cell.angle_beta   90.00
_cell.angle_gamma   90.00
#
_symmetry.space_group_name_H-M   'P 1'
#
loop_
_entity.id
_entity.type
_entity.pdbx_description
1 polymer ?
#
loop_
_entity_poly.entity_id
_entity_poly.type
_entity_poly.pdbx_seq_one_letter_code
_entity_poly.pdbx_strand_id
1 'polypeptide(L)'
;VSDPRNIGSIIRSAVAFGVDGIIVKERSFPYKSKLMYRSASGGLEHINIFRVSNINTALKYLKSKEFWISAFDVGAKKDFTEHNWMGRNVLLFGSEGFGLKNKTLGNSDFKFRIDIDNKIESLNISNTISIVCQHIKYLLKKNK
;
A
#
# COMPACT_ATOMS: atom_id res chain seq x y z
N VAL A 1 -6.35 7.11 -2.18
CA VAL A 1 -7.06 6.30 -3.19
C VAL A 1 -8.56 6.40 -2.96
N SER A 2 -9.30 6.94 -3.88
CA SER A 2 -10.75 7.17 -3.74
C SER A 2 -11.61 6.40 -4.75
N ASP A 3 -11.02 5.93 -5.86
CA ASP A 3 -11.76 5.18 -6.88
C ASP A 3 -12.16 3.81 -6.33
N PRO A 4 -13.47 3.49 -6.26
CA PRO A 4 -13.95 2.20 -5.72
C PRO A 4 -13.39 0.97 -6.45
N ARG A 5 -13.13 1.06 -7.75
CA ARG A 5 -12.55 -0.05 -8.52
C ARG A 5 -11.12 -0.31 -8.09
N ASN A 6 -10.33 0.75 -7.91
CA ASN A 6 -8.95 0.62 -7.46
C ASN A 6 -8.91 0.05 -6.05
N ILE A 7 -9.75 0.54 -5.14
CA ILE A 7 -9.80 0.03 -3.77
C ILE A 7 -10.17 -1.46 -3.76
N GLY A 8 -11.18 -1.86 -4.52
CA GLY A 8 -11.57 -3.26 -4.62
C GLY A 8 -10.46 -4.14 -5.19
N SER A 9 -9.80 -3.68 -6.25
CA SER A 9 -8.68 -4.38 -6.87
C SER A 9 -7.48 -4.50 -5.91
N ILE A 10 -7.20 -3.46 -5.13
CA ILE A 10 -6.15 -3.48 -4.11
C ILE A 10 -6.47 -4.52 -3.04
N ILE A 11 -7.71 -4.57 -2.55
CA ILE A 11 -8.14 -5.55 -1.55
C ILE A 11 -7.93 -6.97 -2.07
N ARG A 12 -8.34 -7.23 -3.29
CA ARG A 12 -8.17 -8.54 -3.92
C ARG A 12 -6.69 -8.94 -4.00
N SER A 13 -5.83 -8.05 -4.45
CA SER A 13 -4.38 -8.30 -4.53
C SER A 13 -3.75 -8.50 -3.15
N ALA A 14 -4.16 -7.69 -2.18
CA ALA A 14 -3.66 -7.80 -0.82
C ALA A 14 -3.96 -9.18 -0.22
N VAL A 15 -5.17 -9.66 -0.41
CA VAL A 15 -5.57 -11.01 0.03
C VAL A 15 -4.74 -12.07 -0.71
N ALA A 16 -4.62 -11.94 -2.03
CA ALA A 16 -3.88 -12.90 -2.85
C ALA A 16 -2.42 -13.03 -2.43
N PHE A 17 -1.81 -11.92 -1.99
CA PHE A 17 -0.39 -11.91 -1.64
C PHE A 17 -0.14 -11.92 -0.13
N GLY A 18 -1.14 -12.27 0.68
CA GLY A 18 -0.97 -12.53 2.10
C GLY A 18 -0.73 -11.30 2.96
N VAL A 19 -1.25 -10.15 2.57
CA VAL A 19 -1.20 -8.93 3.38
C VAL A 19 -2.13 -9.11 4.59
N ASP A 20 -1.67 -8.74 5.78
CA ASP A 20 -2.41 -8.96 7.02
C ASP A 20 -3.56 -7.97 7.22
N GLY A 21 -3.44 -6.76 6.72
CA GLY A 21 -4.47 -5.75 6.89
C GLY A 21 -4.25 -4.54 6.01
N ILE A 22 -5.29 -3.75 5.85
CA ILE A 22 -5.26 -2.50 5.10
C ILE A 22 -5.74 -1.38 6.00
N ILE A 23 -5.02 -0.27 6.01
CA ILE A 23 -5.39 0.93 6.75
C ILE A 23 -5.89 1.95 5.74
N VAL A 24 -7.07 2.47 5.97
CA VAL A 24 -7.70 3.47 5.10
C VAL A 24 -8.17 4.66 5.92
N LYS A 25 -8.19 5.82 5.29
CA LYS A 25 -8.80 6.99 5.88
C LYS A 25 -10.31 6.82 5.85
N GLU A 26 -10.97 6.93 7.01
CA GLU A 26 -12.39 6.63 7.18
C GLU A 26 -13.29 7.37 6.18
N ARG A 27 -13.01 8.67 5.95
CA ARG A 27 -13.80 9.50 5.04
C ARG A 27 -13.69 9.09 3.57
N SER A 28 -12.62 8.41 3.20
CA SER A 28 -12.32 8.07 1.82
C SER A 28 -12.72 6.64 1.44
N PHE A 29 -13.10 5.82 2.41
CA PHE A 29 -13.40 4.42 2.13
C PHE A 29 -14.84 4.26 1.63
N PRO A 30 -15.05 3.70 0.42
CA PRO A 30 -16.37 3.62 -0.19
C PRO A 30 -17.16 2.39 0.27
N TYR A 31 -17.46 2.28 1.56
CA TYR A 31 -18.10 1.10 2.15
C TYR A 31 -19.52 0.82 1.63
N LYS A 32 -20.17 1.80 0.99
CA LYS A 32 -21.48 1.62 0.36
C LYS A 32 -21.40 1.27 -1.13
N SER A 33 -20.22 1.19 -1.69
CA SER A 33 -20.04 0.98 -3.14
C SER A 33 -20.15 -0.49 -3.52
N LYS A 34 -21.17 -0.84 -4.29
CA LYS A 34 -21.29 -2.18 -4.89
C LYS A 34 -20.15 -2.48 -5.86
N LEU A 35 -19.65 -1.45 -6.53
CA LEU A 35 -18.53 -1.56 -7.46
C LEU A 35 -17.26 -2.00 -6.75
N MET A 36 -16.99 -1.43 -5.57
CA MET A 36 -15.85 -1.81 -4.74
C MET A 36 -15.93 -3.28 -4.32
N TYR A 37 -17.09 -3.73 -3.81
CA TYR A 37 -17.28 -5.12 -3.40
C TYR A 37 -17.13 -6.08 -4.58
N ARG A 38 -17.66 -5.71 -5.74
CA ARG A 38 -17.54 -6.53 -6.95
C ARG A 38 -16.07 -6.65 -7.39
N SER A 39 -15.33 -5.54 -7.38
CA SER A 39 -13.91 -5.52 -7.76
C SER A 39 -13.04 -6.29 -6.77
N ALA A 40 -13.43 -6.34 -5.51
CA ALA A 40 -12.72 -7.09 -4.47
C ALA A 40 -12.95 -8.61 -4.58
N SER A 41 -14.00 -9.05 -5.28
CA SER A 41 -14.30 -10.48 -5.51
C SER A 41 -14.31 -11.32 -4.24
N GLY A 42 -14.99 -10.83 -3.18
CA GLY A 42 -15.06 -11.52 -1.89
C GLY A 42 -13.84 -11.36 -1.01
N GLY A 43 -12.83 -10.61 -1.44
CA GLY A 43 -11.60 -10.43 -0.65
C GLY A 43 -11.81 -9.82 0.72
N LEU A 44 -12.85 -8.99 0.88
CA LEU A 44 -13.15 -8.33 2.16
C LEU A 44 -13.44 -9.30 3.30
N GLU A 45 -13.84 -10.53 2.99
CA GLU A 45 -14.07 -11.56 4.01
C GLU A 45 -12.77 -12.14 4.57
N HIS A 46 -11.64 -11.90 3.90
CA HIS A 46 -10.36 -12.51 4.20
C HIS A 46 -9.30 -11.53 4.72
N ILE A 47 -9.62 -10.27 4.87
CA ILE A 47 -8.65 -9.25 5.30
C ILE A 47 -9.29 -8.23 6.23
N ASN A 48 -8.53 -7.76 7.21
CA ASN A 48 -8.97 -6.71 8.12
C ASN A 48 -8.78 -5.33 7.47
N ILE A 49 -9.83 -4.53 7.49
CA ILE A 49 -9.78 -3.14 7.04
C ILE A 49 -9.86 -2.25 8.29
N PHE A 50 -8.82 -1.48 8.53
CA PHE A 50 -8.73 -0.56 9.65
C PHE A 50 -9.03 0.86 9.17
N ARG A 51 -10.14 1.43 9.63
CA ARG A 51 -10.53 2.79 9.28
C ARG A 51 -10.02 3.76 10.32
N VAL A 52 -9.21 4.72 9.91
CA VAL A 52 -8.61 5.71 10.81
C VAL A 52 -8.98 7.12 10.38
N SER A 53 -9.09 8.02 11.34
CA SER A 53 -9.36 9.43 11.06
C SER A 53 -8.10 10.17 10.59
N ASN A 54 -6.92 9.74 11.04
CA ASN A 54 -5.65 10.39 10.73
C ASN A 54 -4.56 9.34 10.47
N ILE A 55 -4.06 9.32 9.24
CA ILE A 55 -3.02 8.38 8.81
C ILE A 55 -1.71 8.60 9.59
N ASN A 56 -1.32 9.87 9.81
CA ASN A 56 -0.05 10.15 10.49
C ASN A 56 -0.05 9.65 11.93
N THR A 57 -1.18 9.75 12.62
CA THR A 57 -1.35 9.19 13.97
C THR A 57 -1.20 7.66 13.95
N ALA A 58 -1.83 7.02 12.96
CA ALA A 58 -1.74 5.56 12.80
C ALA A 58 -0.29 5.14 12.52
N LEU A 59 0.45 5.88 11.69
CA LEU A 59 1.86 5.58 11.38
C LEU A 59 2.73 5.69 12.63
N LYS A 60 2.54 6.72 13.45
CA LYS A 60 3.29 6.88 14.70
C LYS A 60 3.02 5.71 15.65
N TYR A 61 1.78 5.27 15.76
CA TYR A 61 1.43 4.11 16.58
C TYR A 61 2.12 2.85 16.07
N LEU A 62 2.11 2.61 14.77
CA LEU A 62 2.75 1.44 14.18
C LEU A 62 4.27 1.44 14.37
N LYS A 63 4.91 2.61 14.28
CA LYS A 63 6.33 2.75 14.61
C LYS A 63 6.61 2.33 16.04
N SER A 64 5.75 2.73 16.98
CA SER A 64 5.90 2.34 18.40
C SER A 64 5.78 0.84 18.61
N LYS A 65 5.20 0.12 17.66
CA LYS A 65 5.05 -1.34 17.64
C LYS A 65 6.08 -2.04 16.76
N GLU A 66 7.15 -1.34 16.44
CA GLU A 66 8.30 -1.87 15.68
C GLU A 66 7.99 -2.22 14.23
N PHE A 67 7.04 -1.50 13.61
CA PHE A 67 6.81 -1.58 12.17
C PHE A 67 7.75 -0.66 11.42
N TRP A 68 8.31 -1.14 10.33
CA TRP A 68 9.06 -0.34 9.37
C TRP A 68 8.11 0.25 8.35
N ILE A 69 8.18 1.55 8.13
CA ILE A 69 7.29 2.25 7.20
C ILE A 69 8.05 2.58 5.93
N SER A 70 7.60 2.00 4.82
CA SER A 70 8.18 2.22 3.50
C SER A 70 7.19 2.96 2.62
N ALA A 71 7.55 4.17 2.22
CA ALA A 71 6.72 5.01 1.36
C ALA A 71 7.11 4.79 -0.10
N PHE A 72 6.11 4.74 -0.97
CA PHE A 72 6.31 4.63 -2.41
C PHE A 72 6.07 5.99 -3.05
N ASP A 73 7.09 6.52 -3.68
CA ASP A 73 7.09 7.86 -4.24
C ASP A 73 7.91 7.87 -5.52
N VAL A 74 7.36 8.49 -6.57
CA VAL A 74 8.04 8.56 -7.89
C VAL A 74 9.37 9.30 -7.82
N GLY A 75 9.55 10.20 -6.87
CA GLY A 75 10.80 10.93 -6.66
C GLY A 75 11.86 10.18 -5.85
N ALA A 76 11.55 8.99 -5.36
CA ALA A 76 12.51 8.21 -4.60
C ALA A 76 13.67 7.74 -5.49
N LYS A 77 14.86 7.61 -4.90
CA LYS A 77 16.06 7.21 -5.63
C LYS A 77 16.29 5.71 -5.64
N LYS A 78 15.78 5.01 -4.65
CA LYS A 78 16.03 3.59 -4.44
C LYS A 78 14.85 2.75 -4.96
N ASP A 79 15.17 1.70 -5.70
CA ASP A 79 14.16 0.74 -6.15
C ASP A 79 13.78 -0.19 -5.00
N PHE A 80 12.49 -0.53 -4.89
CA PHE A 80 11.99 -1.36 -3.80
C PHE A 80 12.57 -2.77 -3.80
N THR A 81 13.05 -3.27 -4.95
CA THR A 81 13.64 -4.60 -5.05
C THR A 81 15.00 -4.71 -4.34
N GLU A 82 15.64 -3.58 -4.04
CA GLU A 82 16.92 -3.56 -3.33
C GLU A 82 16.77 -3.75 -1.82
N HIS A 83 15.55 -3.68 -1.29
CA HIS A 83 15.29 -3.81 0.14
C HIS A 83 15.05 -5.28 0.52
N ASN A 84 15.41 -5.66 1.75
CA ASN A 84 15.29 -7.05 2.20
C ASN A 84 13.89 -7.42 2.71
N TRP A 85 13.06 -6.46 3.05
CA TRP A 85 11.67 -6.62 3.51
C TRP A 85 11.50 -7.51 4.75
N MET A 86 12.51 -7.64 5.57
CA MET A 86 12.44 -8.41 6.80
C MET A 86 11.68 -7.66 7.88
N GLY A 87 11.06 -8.41 8.81
CA GLY A 87 10.34 -7.83 9.93
C GLY A 87 8.90 -7.44 9.61
N ARG A 88 8.37 -6.50 10.40
CA ARG A 88 7.00 -6.00 10.25
C ARG A 88 7.01 -4.78 9.33
N ASN A 89 6.29 -4.87 8.24
CA ASN A 89 6.31 -3.83 7.21
C ASN A 89 4.96 -3.15 7.04
N VAL A 90 4.99 -1.83 6.90
CA VAL A 90 3.87 -1.02 6.44
C VAL A 90 4.27 -0.43 5.09
N LEU A 91 3.44 -0.63 4.09
CA LEU A 91 3.60 -0.05 2.76
C LEU A 91 2.68 1.16 2.66
N LEU A 92 3.23 2.30 2.31
CA LEU A 92 2.51 3.56 2.28
C LEU A 92 2.44 4.07 0.85
N PHE A 93 1.22 4.25 0.34
CA PHE A 93 0.98 4.72 -1.02
C PHE A 93 0.16 6.00 -0.99
N GLY A 94 0.48 6.91 -1.90
CA GLY A 94 -0.22 8.18 -2.02
C GLY A 94 -1.49 8.10 -2.86
N SER A 95 -2.23 9.20 -2.87
CA SER A 95 -3.40 9.34 -3.75
C SER A 95 -2.96 9.55 -5.20
N GLU A 96 -3.85 9.17 -6.12
CA GLU A 96 -3.61 9.33 -7.54
C GLU A 96 -3.45 10.81 -7.91
N GLY A 97 -2.41 11.11 -8.67
CA GLY A 97 -2.12 12.46 -9.15
C GLY A 97 -1.42 13.38 -8.16
N PHE A 98 -1.56 13.14 -6.86
CA PHE A 98 -0.99 14.02 -5.82
C PHE A 98 0.15 13.38 -5.03
N GLY A 99 0.24 12.05 -5.07
CA GLY A 99 1.25 11.33 -4.29
C GLY A 99 1.04 11.48 -2.77
N LEU A 100 2.13 11.40 -2.03
CA LEU A 100 2.13 11.52 -0.57
C LEU A 100 2.48 12.95 -0.17
N LYS A 101 1.79 13.45 0.86
CA LYS A 101 2.10 14.76 1.44
C LYS A 101 3.44 14.70 2.18
N ASN A 102 4.15 15.83 2.23
CA ASN A 102 5.47 15.92 2.87
C ASN A 102 5.47 15.44 4.33
N LYS A 103 4.44 15.78 5.09
CA LYS A 103 4.31 15.34 6.48
C LYS A 103 4.24 13.81 6.58
N THR A 104 3.51 13.18 5.68
CA THR A 104 3.35 11.72 5.65
C THR A 104 4.64 11.05 5.20
N LEU A 105 5.31 11.60 4.18
CA LEU A 105 6.65 11.15 3.76
C LEU A 105 7.66 11.26 4.91
N GLY A 106 7.58 12.31 5.71
CA GLY A 106 8.47 12.51 6.88
C GLY A 106 8.28 11.45 7.96
N ASN A 107 7.16 10.75 8.00
CA ASN A 107 6.91 9.64 8.93
C ASN A 107 7.40 8.29 8.41
N SER A 108 7.91 8.23 7.17
CA SER A 108 8.43 6.97 6.62
C SER A 108 9.89 6.74 7.02
N ASP A 109 10.24 5.48 7.17
CA ASP A 109 11.61 5.05 7.42
C ASP A 109 12.40 4.93 6.13
N PHE A 110 11.72 4.51 5.06
CA PHE A 110 12.31 4.30 3.73
C PHE A 110 11.42 4.90 2.66
N LYS A 111 12.06 5.28 1.55
CA LYS A 111 11.35 5.76 0.35
C LYS A 111 11.83 4.93 -0.82
N PHE A 112 10.89 4.37 -1.55
CA PHE A 112 11.16 3.50 -2.69
C PHE A 112 10.37 3.92 -3.92
N ARG A 113 10.86 3.48 -5.06
CA ARG A 113 10.14 3.58 -6.33
C ARG A 113 10.11 2.22 -7.02
N ILE A 114 9.25 2.11 -8.01
CA ILE A 114 9.30 1.04 -9.00
C ILE A 114 9.98 1.63 -10.24
N ASP A 115 11.00 0.96 -10.75
CA ASP A 115 11.67 1.38 -11.95
C ASP A 115 10.74 1.12 -13.16
N ILE A 116 10.32 2.18 -13.81
CA ILE A 116 9.46 2.12 -14.99
C ILE A 116 10.09 2.97 -16.11
N ASP A 117 9.70 2.68 -17.35
CA ASP A 117 10.13 3.46 -18.50
C ASP A 117 9.64 4.91 -18.38
N ASN A 118 10.49 5.87 -18.71
CA ASN A 118 10.17 7.30 -18.58
C ASN A 118 9.11 7.81 -19.58
N LYS A 119 8.65 6.97 -20.50
CA LYS A 119 7.55 7.29 -21.41
C LYS A 119 6.20 7.40 -20.68
N ILE A 120 6.11 6.85 -19.49
CA ILE A 120 4.93 6.87 -18.64
C ILE A 120 5.31 7.50 -17.31
N GLU A 121 4.45 8.39 -16.82
CA GLU A 121 4.70 9.12 -15.58
C GLU A 121 4.56 8.25 -14.33
N SER A 122 3.52 7.40 -14.32
CA SER A 122 3.25 6.50 -13.19
C SER A 122 2.38 5.32 -13.62
N LEU A 123 2.39 4.26 -12.81
CA LEU A 123 1.47 3.15 -12.96
C LEU A 123 0.18 3.39 -12.19
N ASN A 124 -0.89 2.72 -12.59
CA ASN A 124 -2.10 2.64 -11.80
C ASN A 124 -1.75 2.09 -10.40
N ILE A 125 -2.34 2.67 -9.36
CA ILE A 125 -1.99 2.33 -7.98
C ILE A 125 -2.24 0.86 -7.63
N SER A 126 -3.32 0.25 -8.12
CA SER A 126 -3.59 -1.15 -7.84
C SER A 126 -2.55 -2.08 -8.48
N ASN A 127 -2.06 -1.71 -9.66
CA ASN A 127 -0.97 -2.44 -10.33
C ASN A 127 0.32 -2.31 -9.53
N THR A 128 0.63 -1.10 -9.07
CA THR A 128 1.81 -0.85 -8.24
C THR A 128 1.78 -1.72 -6.98
N ILE A 129 0.66 -1.72 -6.27
CA ILE A 129 0.50 -2.50 -5.04
C ILE A 129 0.63 -4.00 -5.32
N SER A 130 0.05 -4.49 -6.42
CA SER A 130 0.17 -5.90 -6.79
C SER A 130 1.60 -6.32 -7.05
N ILE A 131 2.36 -5.50 -7.78
CA ILE A 131 3.76 -5.77 -8.09
C ILE A 131 4.58 -5.82 -6.80
N VAL A 132 4.42 -4.83 -5.93
CA VAL A 132 5.18 -4.74 -4.68
C VAL A 132 4.85 -5.90 -3.74
N CYS A 133 3.57 -6.18 -3.54
CA CYS A 133 3.13 -7.24 -2.63
C CYS A 133 3.57 -8.63 -3.12
N GLN A 134 3.49 -8.88 -4.42
CA GLN A 134 3.95 -10.13 -5.00
C GLN A 134 5.45 -10.32 -4.79
N HIS A 135 6.24 -9.30 -5.03
CA HIS A 135 7.69 -9.34 -4.83
C HIS A 135 8.04 -9.64 -3.36
N ILE A 136 7.38 -8.96 -2.43
CA ILE A 136 7.64 -9.15 -1.00
C ILE A 136 7.26 -10.58 -0.58
N LYS A 137 6.11 -11.05 -1.01
CA LYS A 137 5.68 -12.42 -0.72
C LYS A 137 6.68 -13.46 -1.23
N TYR A 138 7.12 -13.30 -2.46
CA TYR A 138 8.12 -14.17 -3.06
C TYR A 138 9.43 -14.16 -2.26
N LEU A 139 9.92 -12.98 -1.94
CA LEU A 139 11.18 -12.80 -1.22
C LEU A 139 11.14 -13.41 0.18
N LEU A 140 10.08 -13.16 0.94
CA LEU A 140 9.92 -13.68 2.30
C LEU A 140 9.75 -15.21 2.31
N LYS A 141 9.07 -15.75 1.32
CA LYS A 141 8.93 -17.22 1.17
C LYS A 141 10.26 -17.88 0.84
N LYS A 142 11.05 -17.26 -0.04
CA LYS A 142 12.37 -17.77 -0.44
C LYS A 142 13.36 -17.82 0.73
N ASN A 143 13.25 -16.88 1.67
CA ASN A 143 14.18 -16.74 2.79
C ASN A 143 13.75 -17.48 4.07
N LYS A 144 12.70 -18.30 3.99
CA LYS A 144 12.30 -19.17 5.09
C LYS A 144 13.14 -20.44 5.15
#